data_559d305e034913a8c9fb15d9b06f4026
#
_entry.id   559d305e034913a8c9fb15d9b06f4026
#
_cell.length_a   1.000
_cell.length_b   1.000
_cell.length_c   1.000
_cell.angle_alpha   90.00
_cell.angle_beta   90.00
_cell.angle_gamma   90.00
#
_symmetry.space_group_name_H-M   'P 1'
#
loop_
_entity.id
_entity.type
_entity.pdbx_description
1 polymer ?
#
loop_
_entity_poly.entity_id
_entity_poly.type
_entity_poly.pdbx_seq_one_letter_code
_entity_poly.pdbx_strand_id
1 'polypeptide(L)'
;AVVRAVREFHAANPADWRDCMQFLLENWGYDKYGGVCHIIPNAGVCVLAMLYGAGDFSRSIEIATMCGWDTDCNAGNIGTVLGVFAGLDGIPAHYRTPINDFIVLSGVSGYLNNLDAATYSKFLYQLSRLIHGQEEDAAVRLPRGGELLFDFALPGATHGLRLSNELRFMKHSTADGLQIVIDRILPADTCDVYYKPFYRRADFDDERYKPVFSPTVYSGQVLHCRVIPHFYLDGAIYVRPYIRTAVREERYDGDRTWLKDGAEAELTFRIPDTGGDSVAEVGFHIEASPDTVSRVFAMLELKEMTVTGKGQYHIATALCREEFRQQIPFSMNHGAWRTEGGALIGETEEPAQAYTGSYYMTDGTVASDMQAAEGSCLMIRAAGTRRYTAAGFLSAGKAGFRVHEAGSETEYAADCHWEPGRTYHMEVHISG
;
A
#
# COMPACT_ATOMS: atom_id res chain seq x y z
N ALA A 1 -26.97 -13.18 22.03
CA ALA A 1 -27.93 -14.27 21.81
C ALA A 1 -27.34 -15.31 20.88
N VAL A 2 -27.04 -15.02 19.58
CA VAL A 2 -26.55 -16.02 18.60
C VAL A 2 -25.27 -16.74 19.04
N VAL A 3 -24.28 -16.04 19.56
CA VAL A 3 -23.01 -16.63 20.07
C VAL A 3 -23.30 -17.69 21.14
N ARG A 4 -24.21 -17.41 22.08
CA ARG A 4 -24.61 -18.37 23.11
C ARG A 4 -25.30 -19.58 22.49
N ALA A 5 -26.24 -19.36 21.58
CA ALA A 5 -26.99 -20.44 20.93
C ALA A 5 -26.06 -21.39 20.17
N VAL A 6 -25.09 -20.88 19.41
CA VAL A 6 -24.09 -21.69 18.70
C VAL A 6 -23.21 -22.48 19.68
N ARG A 7 -22.77 -21.87 20.79
CA ARG A 7 -21.98 -22.57 21.81
C ARG A 7 -22.76 -23.71 22.48
N GLU A 8 -24.02 -23.47 22.82
CA GLU A 8 -24.90 -24.50 23.42
C GLU A 8 -25.17 -25.63 22.43
N PHE A 9 -25.43 -25.28 21.14
CA PHE A 9 -25.61 -26.29 20.10
C PHE A 9 -24.36 -27.14 19.89
N HIS A 10 -23.19 -26.53 19.78
CA HIS A 10 -21.91 -27.24 19.63
C HIS A 10 -21.65 -28.19 20.82
N ALA A 11 -21.92 -27.75 22.05
CA ALA A 11 -21.73 -28.58 23.23
C ALA A 11 -22.59 -29.85 23.21
N ALA A 12 -23.79 -29.78 22.61
CA ALA A 12 -24.70 -30.92 22.45
C ALA A 12 -24.41 -31.76 21.18
N ASN A 13 -23.87 -31.14 20.14
CA ASN A 13 -23.67 -31.73 18.80
C ASN A 13 -22.24 -31.40 18.29
N PRO A 14 -21.19 -31.98 18.85
CA PRO A 14 -19.81 -31.58 18.51
C PRO A 14 -19.26 -32.25 17.22
N ALA A 15 -20.01 -33.17 16.59
CA ALA A 15 -19.48 -34.04 15.56
C ALA A 15 -19.42 -33.38 14.17
N ASP A 16 -20.49 -32.74 13.73
CA ASP A 16 -20.60 -32.14 12.39
C ASP A 16 -21.01 -30.66 12.46
N TRP A 17 -20.20 -29.80 11.90
CA TRP A 17 -20.47 -28.37 11.78
C TRP A 17 -21.69 -28.06 10.90
N ARG A 18 -22.05 -28.97 9.98
CA ARG A 18 -23.17 -28.80 9.06
C ARG A 18 -24.51 -28.82 9.79
N ASP A 19 -24.62 -29.60 10.85
CA ASP A 19 -25.81 -29.63 11.70
C ASP A 19 -25.98 -28.28 12.42
N CYS A 20 -24.88 -27.69 12.86
CA CYS A 20 -24.90 -26.34 13.45
C CYS A 20 -25.22 -25.25 12.41
N MET A 21 -24.75 -25.41 11.18
CA MET A 21 -25.11 -24.49 10.11
C MET A 21 -26.59 -24.59 9.77
N GLN A 22 -27.15 -25.79 9.74
CA GLN A 22 -28.59 -25.99 9.54
C GLN A 22 -29.41 -25.34 10.68
N PHE A 23 -28.95 -25.48 11.94
CA PHE A 23 -29.53 -24.78 13.07
C PHE A 23 -29.50 -23.24 12.92
N LEU A 24 -28.39 -22.68 12.39
CA LEU A 24 -28.28 -21.26 12.10
C LEU A 24 -29.25 -20.83 10.99
N LEU A 25 -29.37 -21.62 9.90
CA LEU A 25 -30.32 -21.36 8.84
C LEU A 25 -31.75 -21.26 9.36
N GLU A 26 -32.17 -22.20 10.22
CA GLU A 26 -33.52 -22.26 10.76
C GLU A 26 -33.86 -21.19 11.79
N ASN A 27 -32.87 -20.72 12.55
CA ASN A 27 -33.15 -19.85 13.73
C ASN A 27 -32.57 -18.43 13.59
N TRP A 28 -31.50 -18.23 12.79
CA TRP A 28 -30.72 -16.99 12.73
C TRP A 28 -30.40 -16.54 11.31
N GLY A 29 -31.10 -17.06 10.29
CA GLY A 29 -30.83 -16.81 8.88
C GLY A 29 -31.13 -15.38 8.40
N TYR A 30 -30.69 -15.06 7.20
CA TYR A 30 -30.95 -13.76 6.54
C TYR A 30 -32.43 -13.52 6.21
N ASP A 31 -33.25 -14.56 6.25
CA ASP A 31 -34.71 -14.45 6.19
C ASP A 31 -35.32 -13.77 7.43
N LYS A 32 -34.61 -13.84 8.57
CA LYS A 32 -35.01 -13.24 9.86
C LYS A 32 -34.31 -11.91 10.13
N TYR A 33 -33.10 -11.74 9.58
CA TYR A 33 -32.28 -10.54 9.70
C TYR A 33 -32.00 -9.99 8.31
N GLY A 34 -32.67 -8.89 7.95
CA GLY A 34 -32.61 -8.32 6.60
C GLY A 34 -31.20 -7.92 6.17
N GLY A 35 -30.88 -8.19 4.89
CA GLY A 35 -29.60 -7.87 4.26
C GLY A 35 -28.73 -9.09 4.04
N VAL A 36 -27.78 -8.98 3.11
CA VAL A 36 -26.89 -10.09 2.70
C VAL A 36 -25.64 -10.25 3.58
N CYS A 37 -25.36 -9.30 4.47
CA CYS A 37 -24.17 -9.27 5.31
C CYS A 37 -24.52 -8.85 6.75
N HIS A 38 -25.66 -9.34 7.28
CA HIS A 38 -26.09 -8.93 8.61
C HIS A 38 -25.21 -9.54 9.70
N ILE A 39 -24.76 -8.69 10.64
CA ILE A 39 -23.78 -9.06 11.69
C ILE A 39 -24.23 -10.25 12.57
N ILE A 40 -25.53 -10.43 12.81
CA ILE A 40 -26.01 -11.52 13.68
C ILE A 40 -25.80 -12.89 13.05
N PRO A 41 -26.29 -13.19 11.81
CA PRO A 41 -25.95 -14.43 11.12
C PRO A 41 -24.45 -14.63 10.95
N ASN A 42 -23.73 -13.60 10.53
CA ASN A 42 -22.28 -13.64 10.32
C ASN A 42 -21.51 -14.00 11.60
N ALA A 43 -21.86 -13.38 12.73
CA ALA A 43 -21.27 -13.74 14.03
C ALA A 43 -21.55 -15.20 14.41
N GLY A 44 -22.73 -15.72 14.05
CA GLY A 44 -23.06 -17.14 14.23
C GLY A 44 -22.10 -18.04 13.46
N VAL A 45 -21.86 -17.74 12.18
CA VAL A 45 -20.90 -18.48 11.32
C VAL A 45 -19.47 -18.40 11.87
N CYS A 46 -19.04 -17.21 12.28
CA CYS A 46 -17.69 -17.05 12.84
C CYS A 46 -17.49 -17.91 14.09
N VAL A 47 -18.43 -17.92 15.02
CA VAL A 47 -18.36 -18.74 16.24
C VAL A 47 -18.43 -20.23 15.94
N LEU A 48 -19.32 -20.64 15.02
CA LEU A 48 -19.41 -22.01 14.53
C LEU A 48 -18.06 -22.48 13.98
N ALA A 49 -17.48 -21.73 13.07
CA ALA A 49 -16.22 -22.10 12.40
C ALA A 49 -15.05 -22.20 13.38
N MET A 50 -14.95 -21.30 14.35
CA MET A 50 -13.91 -21.37 15.39
C MET A 50 -14.08 -22.57 16.32
N LEU A 51 -15.32 -22.91 16.72
CA LEU A 51 -15.58 -24.04 17.61
C LEU A 51 -15.30 -25.38 16.93
N TYR A 52 -15.85 -25.61 15.74
CA TYR A 52 -15.64 -26.86 15.01
C TYR A 52 -14.27 -26.96 14.32
N GLY A 53 -13.58 -25.83 14.15
CA GLY A 53 -12.19 -25.79 13.72
C GLY A 53 -11.20 -26.08 14.85
N ALA A 54 -11.64 -26.02 16.12
CA ALA A 54 -10.87 -26.39 17.31
C ALA A 54 -9.50 -25.70 17.42
N GLY A 55 -9.38 -24.45 16.93
CA GLY A 55 -8.12 -23.68 16.95
C GLY A 55 -7.20 -23.94 15.75
N ASP A 56 -7.53 -24.86 14.87
CA ASP A 56 -6.82 -25.05 13.62
C ASP A 56 -7.21 -23.95 12.62
N PHE A 57 -6.20 -23.22 12.11
CA PHE A 57 -6.38 -22.09 11.20
C PHE A 57 -7.07 -22.51 9.91
N SER A 58 -6.50 -23.51 9.21
CA SER A 58 -7.02 -23.97 7.91
C SER A 58 -8.43 -24.49 8.04
N ARG A 59 -8.66 -25.36 9.03
CA ARG A 59 -9.96 -25.97 9.25
C ARG A 59 -11.06 -24.94 9.53
N SER A 60 -10.73 -23.93 10.33
CA SER A 60 -11.70 -22.85 10.64
C SER A 60 -12.03 -21.99 9.42
N ILE A 61 -11.02 -21.63 8.61
CA ILE A 61 -11.23 -20.90 7.35
C ILE A 61 -12.07 -21.72 6.37
N GLU A 62 -11.77 -23.00 6.20
CA GLU A 62 -12.55 -23.92 5.36
C GLU A 62 -14.02 -23.97 5.78
N ILE A 63 -14.31 -24.17 7.07
CA ILE A 63 -15.67 -24.23 7.58
C ILE A 63 -16.40 -22.92 7.35
N ALA A 64 -15.77 -21.77 7.65
CA ALA A 64 -16.37 -20.45 7.42
C ALA A 64 -16.75 -20.23 5.97
N THR A 65 -15.85 -20.59 5.05
CA THR A 65 -16.06 -20.47 3.62
C THR A 65 -17.16 -21.41 3.13
N MET A 66 -17.20 -22.64 3.62
CA MET A 66 -18.19 -23.64 3.25
C MET A 66 -19.59 -23.34 3.80
N CYS A 67 -19.73 -22.49 4.81
CA CYS A 67 -21.05 -22.01 5.29
C CYS A 67 -21.79 -21.16 4.24
N GLY A 68 -21.10 -20.55 3.28
CA GLY A 68 -21.71 -19.84 2.15
C GLY A 68 -22.29 -18.46 2.48
N TRP A 69 -22.18 -17.99 3.71
CA TRP A 69 -22.66 -16.67 4.16
C TRP A 69 -21.49 -15.70 4.31
N ASP A 70 -21.47 -14.61 3.50
CA ASP A 70 -20.46 -13.54 3.57
C ASP A 70 -19.04 -14.09 3.76
N THR A 71 -18.66 -14.97 2.84
CA THR A 71 -17.52 -15.88 3.02
C THR A 71 -16.18 -15.15 3.16
N ASP A 72 -16.00 -14.05 2.44
CA ASP A 72 -14.81 -13.22 2.47
C ASP A 72 -14.67 -12.48 3.82
N CYS A 73 -15.71 -11.80 4.28
CA CYS A 73 -15.68 -11.09 5.56
C CYS A 73 -15.55 -12.07 6.74
N ASN A 74 -16.30 -13.17 6.73
CA ASN A 74 -16.26 -14.13 7.83
C ASN A 74 -14.92 -14.86 7.89
N ALA A 75 -14.35 -15.27 6.76
CA ALA A 75 -13.01 -15.87 6.72
C ALA A 75 -11.93 -14.86 7.15
N GLY A 76 -12.04 -13.59 6.75
CA GLY A 76 -11.14 -12.52 7.17
C GLY A 76 -11.20 -12.26 8.68
N ASN A 77 -12.39 -12.21 9.26
CA ASN A 77 -12.57 -12.03 10.71
C ASN A 77 -11.97 -13.20 11.50
N ILE A 78 -12.25 -14.42 11.09
CA ILE A 78 -11.72 -15.64 11.75
C ILE A 78 -10.22 -15.72 11.56
N GLY A 79 -9.71 -15.46 10.37
CA GLY A 79 -8.28 -15.45 10.08
C GLY A 79 -7.52 -14.45 10.95
N THR A 80 -8.10 -13.28 11.20
CA THR A 80 -7.52 -12.28 12.11
C THR A 80 -7.46 -12.81 13.54
N VAL A 81 -8.56 -13.34 14.07
CA VAL A 81 -8.63 -13.86 15.45
C VAL A 81 -7.68 -15.05 15.63
N LEU A 82 -7.72 -16.01 14.72
CA LEU A 82 -6.87 -17.20 14.79
C LEU A 82 -5.40 -16.92 14.51
N GLY A 83 -5.11 -15.95 13.63
CA GLY A 83 -3.74 -15.51 13.39
C GLY A 83 -3.09 -14.93 14.64
N VAL A 84 -3.83 -14.12 15.41
CA VAL A 84 -3.36 -13.63 16.72
C VAL A 84 -3.23 -14.77 17.74
N PHE A 85 -4.18 -15.70 17.75
CA PHE A 85 -4.17 -16.83 18.68
C PHE A 85 -3.03 -17.82 18.41
N ALA A 86 -2.84 -18.23 17.15
CA ALA A 86 -1.87 -19.24 16.75
C ALA A 86 -0.46 -18.68 16.49
N GLY A 87 -0.35 -17.37 16.33
CA GLY A 87 0.89 -16.72 15.90
C GLY A 87 1.26 -17.04 14.46
N LEU A 88 2.41 -16.54 14.04
CA LEU A 88 2.87 -16.66 12.66
C LEU A 88 3.11 -18.12 12.23
N ASP A 89 3.61 -18.95 13.16
CA ASP A 89 3.88 -20.36 12.92
C ASP A 89 2.60 -21.20 12.76
N GLY A 90 1.49 -20.73 13.32
CA GLY A 90 0.18 -21.38 13.19
C GLY A 90 -0.54 -21.04 11.89
N ILE A 91 -0.03 -20.13 11.07
CA ILE A 91 -0.58 -19.79 9.77
C ILE A 91 0.21 -20.50 8.67
N PRO A 92 -0.35 -21.52 7.99
CA PRO A 92 0.37 -22.24 6.94
C PRO A 92 0.87 -21.36 5.81
N ALA A 93 2.06 -21.65 5.30
CA ALA A 93 2.74 -20.84 4.30
C ALA A 93 1.91 -20.62 3.02
N HIS A 94 1.06 -21.59 2.62
CA HIS A 94 0.23 -21.47 1.42
C HIS A 94 -0.84 -20.37 1.50
N TYR A 95 -1.20 -19.89 2.70
CA TYR A 95 -2.04 -18.69 2.87
C TYR A 95 -1.21 -17.40 2.74
N ARG A 96 0.04 -17.40 3.19
CA ARG A 96 0.88 -16.18 3.26
C ARG A 96 1.65 -15.93 1.98
N THR A 97 2.24 -16.96 1.39
CA THR A 97 3.13 -16.83 0.22
C THR A 97 2.45 -16.15 -0.99
N PRO A 98 1.21 -16.50 -1.37
CA PRO A 98 0.55 -15.83 -2.50
C PRO A 98 0.21 -14.37 -2.25
N ILE A 99 -0.03 -14.00 -0.97
CA ILE A 99 -0.35 -12.61 -0.58
C ILE A 99 0.90 -11.73 -0.66
N ASN A 100 2.09 -12.29 -0.41
CA ASN A 100 3.38 -11.59 -0.52
C ASN A 100 3.42 -10.29 0.30
N ASP A 101 2.85 -10.29 1.52
CA ASP A 101 2.68 -9.14 2.40
C ASP A 101 1.90 -7.95 1.82
N PHE A 102 1.27 -8.10 0.67
CA PHE A 102 0.60 -7.01 -0.02
C PHE A 102 -0.78 -6.74 0.54
N ILE A 103 -1.04 -5.47 0.95
CA ILE A 103 -2.33 -5.00 1.45
C ILE A 103 -2.82 -3.86 0.56
N VAL A 104 -4.05 -3.99 0.05
CA VAL A 104 -4.74 -2.96 -0.73
C VAL A 104 -5.94 -2.45 0.04
N LEU A 105 -6.05 -1.14 0.15
CA LEU A 105 -7.22 -0.45 0.68
C LEU A 105 -7.87 0.42 -0.40
N SER A 106 -9.08 0.93 -0.14
CA SER A 106 -9.84 1.77 -1.07
C SER A 106 -10.31 3.07 -0.43
N GLY A 107 -9.51 3.61 0.48
CA GLY A 107 -9.76 4.92 1.09
C GLY A 107 -9.52 6.08 0.12
N VAL A 108 -10.03 7.26 0.47
CA VAL A 108 -9.79 8.50 -0.30
C VAL A 108 -8.32 8.94 -0.26
N SER A 109 -7.57 8.55 0.75
CA SER A 109 -6.14 8.78 0.84
C SER A 109 -5.38 7.71 0.07
N GLY A 110 -5.13 7.94 -1.21
CA GLY A 110 -4.48 6.98 -2.12
C GLY A 110 -3.10 6.50 -1.66
N TYR A 111 -2.38 7.32 -0.89
CA TYR A 111 -1.11 6.96 -0.28
C TYR A 111 -1.25 5.77 0.71
N LEU A 112 -2.34 5.73 1.48
CA LEU A 112 -2.59 4.67 2.47
C LEU A 112 -3.23 3.41 1.86
N ASN A 113 -3.51 3.41 0.56
CA ASN A 113 -4.14 2.28 -0.11
C ASN A 113 -3.13 1.20 -0.55
N ASN A 114 -1.83 1.48 -0.48
CA ASN A 114 -0.75 0.57 -0.81
C ASN A 114 0.15 0.38 0.42
N LEU A 115 -0.01 -0.74 1.09
CA LEU A 115 0.70 -1.07 2.33
C LEU A 115 1.34 -2.46 2.22
N ASP A 116 2.35 -2.71 3.06
CA ASP A 116 2.84 -4.06 3.31
C ASP A 116 2.52 -4.53 4.74
N ALA A 117 2.22 -5.81 4.89
CA ALA A 117 1.78 -6.40 6.15
C ALA A 117 2.83 -6.29 7.26
N ALA A 118 4.11 -6.37 6.92
CA ALA A 118 5.19 -6.29 7.90
C ALA A 118 5.29 -4.88 8.50
N THR A 119 5.34 -3.85 7.67
CA THR A 119 5.36 -2.45 8.12
C THR A 119 4.08 -2.09 8.86
N TYR A 120 2.91 -2.53 8.36
CA TYR A 120 1.63 -2.26 9.01
C TYR A 120 1.52 -2.93 10.39
N SER A 121 2.03 -4.15 10.55
CA SER A 121 2.06 -4.84 11.85
C SER A 121 2.95 -4.12 12.86
N LYS A 122 4.12 -3.64 12.46
CA LYS A 122 4.99 -2.80 13.29
C LYS A 122 4.30 -1.51 13.72
N PHE A 123 3.61 -0.85 12.77
CA PHE A 123 2.85 0.36 13.07
C PHE A 123 1.74 0.10 14.09
N LEU A 124 0.96 -0.96 13.95
CA LEU A 124 -0.08 -1.35 14.92
C LEU A 124 0.50 -1.66 16.29
N TYR A 125 1.66 -2.31 16.35
CA TYR A 125 2.35 -2.59 17.60
C TYR A 125 2.76 -1.28 18.32
N GLN A 126 3.40 -0.36 17.63
CA GLN A 126 3.79 0.94 18.20
C GLN A 126 2.56 1.75 18.64
N LEU A 127 1.51 1.78 17.82
CA LEU A 127 0.25 2.45 18.16
C LEU A 127 -0.37 1.85 19.42
N SER A 128 -0.36 0.53 19.56
CA SER A 128 -0.85 -0.15 20.76
C SER A 128 -0.08 0.29 22.02
N ARG A 129 1.24 0.41 21.93
CA ARG A 129 2.07 0.91 23.05
C ARG A 129 1.68 2.33 23.46
N LEU A 130 1.56 3.23 22.47
CA LEU A 130 1.17 4.62 22.72
C LEU A 130 -0.23 4.74 23.37
N ILE A 131 -1.21 3.96 22.89
CA ILE A 131 -2.57 3.92 23.49
C ILE A 131 -2.53 3.47 24.95
N HIS A 132 -1.59 2.59 25.32
CA HIS A 132 -1.40 2.14 26.70
C HIS A 132 -0.45 3.02 27.52
N GLY A 133 -0.10 4.21 27.03
CA GLY A 133 0.78 5.16 27.71
C GLY A 133 2.24 4.71 27.80
N GLN A 134 2.67 3.82 26.93
CA GLN A 134 4.06 3.36 26.83
C GLN A 134 4.79 4.18 25.74
N GLU A 135 6.10 4.31 25.86
CA GLU A 135 6.92 4.88 24.80
C GLU A 135 7.05 3.91 23.61
N GLU A 136 7.37 4.43 22.43
CA GLU A 136 7.69 3.61 21.27
C GLU A 136 8.86 2.66 21.58
N ASP A 137 8.80 1.46 21.05
CA ASP A 137 9.88 0.48 21.16
C ASP A 137 10.95 0.79 20.10
N ALA A 138 12.10 1.29 20.55
CA ALA A 138 13.20 1.66 19.66
C ALA A 138 13.79 0.48 18.85
N ALA A 139 13.54 -0.77 19.27
CA ALA A 139 13.95 -1.96 18.54
C ALA A 139 13.06 -2.22 17.30
N VAL A 140 11.85 -1.65 17.26
CA VAL A 140 10.93 -1.79 16.14
C VAL A 140 10.99 -0.57 15.23
N ARG A 141 11.78 -0.68 14.18
CA ARG A 141 11.99 0.41 13.21
C ARG A 141 10.76 0.60 12.33
N LEU A 142 10.35 1.86 12.14
CA LEU A 142 9.32 2.27 11.19
C LEU A 142 9.87 3.30 10.19
N PRO A 143 9.37 3.32 8.95
CA PRO A 143 9.68 4.41 8.03
C PRO A 143 9.15 5.74 8.57
N ARG A 144 9.87 6.83 8.30
CA ARG A 144 9.49 8.18 8.74
C ARG A 144 9.24 9.08 7.53
N GLY A 145 8.32 10.02 7.67
CA GLY A 145 8.17 11.13 6.73
C GLY A 145 7.89 10.73 5.27
N GLY A 146 7.23 9.60 5.01
CA GLY A 146 7.00 9.11 3.64
C GLY A 146 8.19 8.36 3.03
N GLU A 147 9.07 7.84 3.89
CA GLU A 147 10.16 6.94 3.51
C GLU A 147 9.65 5.49 3.38
N LEU A 148 10.42 4.65 2.68
CA LEU A 148 10.27 3.19 2.71
C LEU A 148 11.40 2.58 3.54
N LEU A 149 11.06 1.56 4.33
CA LEU A 149 12.02 0.79 5.11
C LEU A 149 11.64 -0.69 5.09
N PHE A 150 12.39 -1.49 4.38
CA PHE A 150 12.29 -2.94 4.35
C PHE A 150 13.52 -3.54 5.01
N ASP A 151 13.39 -3.90 6.28
CA ASP A 151 14.47 -4.40 7.12
C ASP A 151 14.38 -5.91 7.40
N PHE A 152 13.33 -6.57 6.92
CA PHE A 152 13.06 -8.01 7.04
C PHE A 152 13.14 -8.55 8.49
N ALA A 153 12.98 -7.68 9.49
CA ALA A 153 13.11 -8.04 10.90
C ALA A 153 11.99 -8.95 11.41
N LEU A 154 10.83 -8.99 10.74
CA LEU A 154 9.75 -9.91 11.09
C LEU A 154 9.90 -11.23 10.31
N PRO A 155 9.75 -12.38 10.97
CA PRO A 155 9.85 -13.69 10.31
C PRO A 155 8.85 -13.82 9.15
N GLY A 156 9.32 -14.25 7.98
CA GLY A 156 8.50 -14.41 6.79
C GLY A 156 8.22 -13.12 6.02
N ALA A 157 8.75 -11.96 6.46
CA ALA A 157 8.53 -10.69 5.77
C ALA A 157 9.16 -10.68 4.37
N THR A 158 8.37 -10.26 3.40
CA THR A 158 8.79 -10.02 2.00
C THR A 158 8.60 -8.56 1.59
N HIS A 159 7.88 -7.78 2.41
CA HIS A 159 7.51 -6.38 2.15
C HIS A 159 6.89 -6.14 0.76
N GLY A 160 6.22 -7.14 0.19
CA GLY A 160 5.63 -7.02 -1.15
C GLY A 160 6.63 -7.01 -2.30
N LEU A 161 7.91 -7.31 -2.07
CA LEU A 161 8.92 -7.40 -3.12
C LEU A 161 8.57 -8.49 -4.13
N ARG A 162 8.81 -8.20 -5.40
CA ARG A 162 8.49 -9.06 -6.55
C ARG A 162 9.75 -9.39 -7.34
N LEU A 163 9.67 -10.48 -8.11
CA LEU A 163 10.69 -10.91 -9.06
C LEU A 163 10.09 -10.89 -10.46
N SER A 164 10.82 -10.34 -11.43
CA SER A 164 10.37 -10.34 -12.84
C SER A 164 10.60 -11.69 -13.53
N ASN A 165 11.41 -12.57 -12.96
CA ASN A 165 11.76 -13.88 -13.51
C ASN A 165 11.73 -14.95 -12.41
N GLU A 166 10.58 -15.51 -12.13
CA GLU A 166 10.41 -16.58 -11.12
C GLU A 166 10.78 -17.98 -11.62
N LEU A 167 11.18 -18.14 -12.89
CA LEU A 167 11.66 -19.41 -13.41
C LEU A 167 13.11 -19.72 -13.00
N ARG A 168 13.92 -18.69 -12.80
CA ARG A 168 15.34 -18.79 -12.45
C ARG A 168 15.68 -18.14 -11.13
N PHE A 169 14.76 -17.41 -10.56
CA PHE A 169 14.95 -16.68 -9.31
C PHE A 169 13.82 -16.99 -8.36
N MET A 170 14.16 -17.30 -7.12
CA MET A 170 13.19 -17.58 -6.06
C MET A 170 13.52 -16.74 -4.85
N LYS A 171 12.49 -16.16 -4.21
CA LYS A 171 12.68 -15.44 -2.95
C LYS A 171 12.22 -16.30 -1.76
N HIS A 172 12.96 -16.19 -0.67
CA HIS A 172 12.65 -16.85 0.59
C HIS A 172 13.04 -15.95 1.75
N SER A 173 12.09 -15.68 2.64
CA SER A 173 12.37 -14.89 3.85
C SER A 173 13.02 -15.76 4.92
N THR A 174 14.06 -15.24 5.56
CA THR A 174 14.78 -15.85 6.68
C THR A 174 14.82 -14.91 7.86
N ALA A 175 15.42 -15.35 8.97
CA ALA A 175 15.64 -14.48 10.13
C ALA A 175 16.65 -13.36 9.85
N ASP A 176 17.50 -13.53 8.84
CA ASP A 176 18.62 -12.63 8.55
C ASP A 176 18.37 -11.68 7.37
N GLY A 177 17.23 -11.81 6.67
CA GLY A 177 16.89 -11.00 5.52
C GLY A 177 16.05 -11.75 4.49
N LEU A 178 15.91 -11.17 3.30
CA LEU A 178 15.26 -11.81 2.16
C LEU A 178 16.33 -12.46 1.27
N GLN A 179 16.28 -13.78 1.17
CA GLN A 179 17.14 -14.54 0.28
C GLN A 179 16.54 -14.62 -1.12
N ILE A 180 17.36 -14.38 -2.14
CA ILE A 180 17.04 -14.54 -3.56
C ILE A 180 17.97 -15.62 -4.12
N VAL A 181 17.40 -16.80 -4.33
CA VAL A 181 18.12 -17.93 -4.95
C VAL A 181 18.18 -17.70 -6.45
N ILE A 182 19.39 -17.79 -7.01
CA ILE A 182 19.71 -17.60 -8.43
C ILE A 182 20.05 -18.95 -9.01
N ASP A 183 19.06 -19.59 -9.69
CA ASP A 183 19.21 -20.97 -10.16
C ASP A 183 19.84 -21.07 -11.54
N ARG A 184 21.15 -21.22 -11.57
CA ARG A 184 21.93 -21.59 -12.77
C ARG A 184 21.66 -20.72 -14.00
N ILE A 185 21.80 -19.40 -13.83
CA ILE A 185 21.58 -18.41 -14.88
C ILE A 185 22.74 -18.31 -15.87
N LEU A 186 22.40 -17.89 -17.08
CA LEU A 186 23.32 -17.43 -18.15
C LEU A 186 23.14 -15.91 -18.35
N PRO A 187 23.99 -15.23 -19.14
CA PRO A 187 23.90 -13.77 -19.32
C PRO A 187 22.56 -13.24 -19.81
N ALA A 188 21.74 -14.05 -20.49
CA ALA A 188 20.40 -13.65 -20.92
C ALA A 188 19.32 -13.82 -19.83
N ASP A 189 19.61 -14.56 -18.76
CA ASP A 189 18.68 -14.78 -17.66
C ASP A 189 18.84 -13.66 -16.65
N THR A 190 18.01 -12.64 -16.73
CA THR A 190 18.02 -11.48 -15.82
C THR A 190 16.81 -11.48 -14.91
N CYS A 191 16.87 -10.70 -13.83
CA CYS A 191 15.75 -10.51 -12.91
C CYS A 191 15.75 -9.10 -12.34
N ASP A 192 14.60 -8.46 -12.34
CA ASP A 192 14.33 -7.29 -11.52
C ASP A 192 13.74 -7.73 -10.17
N VAL A 193 14.33 -7.25 -9.09
CA VAL A 193 13.82 -7.37 -7.71
C VAL A 193 13.27 -6.02 -7.36
N TYR A 194 11.96 -5.91 -7.18
CA TYR A 194 11.33 -4.60 -7.07
C TYR A 194 10.13 -4.58 -6.13
N TYR A 195 9.89 -3.38 -5.59
CA TYR A 195 8.64 -2.97 -4.96
C TYR A 195 7.85 -2.09 -5.92
N LYS A 196 6.51 -2.15 -5.86
CA LYS A 196 5.63 -1.24 -6.60
C LYS A 196 5.11 -0.15 -5.67
N PRO A 197 5.70 1.05 -5.67
CA PRO A 197 5.24 2.18 -4.86
C PRO A 197 3.98 2.86 -5.39
N PHE A 198 3.55 2.49 -6.60
CA PHE A 198 2.36 3.02 -7.25
C PHE A 198 1.72 1.96 -8.14
N TYR A 199 0.40 1.94 -8.12
CA TYR A 199 -0.43 1.13 -9.01
C TYR A 199 -1.41 2.02 -9.75
N ARG A 200 -1.65 1.72 -11.01
CA ARG A 200 -2.77 2.27 -11.74
C ARG A 200 -4.04 1.51 -11.35
N ARG A 201 -5.18 2.17 -11.47
CA ARG A 201 -6.47 1.51 -11.24
C ARG A 201 -6.66 0.29 -12.16
N ALA A 202 -6.16 0.38 -13.39
CA ALA A 202 -6.18 -0.70 -14.39
C ALA A 202 -5.32 -1.93 -14.00
N ASP A 203 -4.41 -1.82 -13.04
CA ASP A 203 -3.63 -2.96 -12.54
C ASP A 203 -4.48 -3.94 -11.69
N PHE A 204 -5.72 -3.55 -11.35
CA PHE A 204 -6.65 -4.35 -10.55
C PHE A 204 -7.94 -4.62 -11.31
N ASP A 205 -8.28 -5.88 -11.46
CA ASP A 205 -9.59 -6.33 -11.98
C ASP A 205 -10.61 -6.38 -10.82
N ASP A 206 -10.91 -5.23 -10.25
CA ASP A 206 -11.87 -5.06 -9.16
C ASP A 206 -12.69 -3.79 -9.33
N GLU A 207 -13.91 -3.94 -9.81
CA GLU A 207 -14.86 -2.84 -9.96
C GLU A 207 -15.60 -2.49 -8.67
N ARG A 208 -15.64 -3.38 -7.68
CA ARG A 208 -16.42 -3.17 -6.44
C ARG A 208 -15.79 -2.12 -5.54
N TYR A 209 -14.51 -2.30 -5.20
CA TYR A 209 -13.83 -1.45 -4.21
C TYR A 209 -13.10 -0.26 -4.84
N LYS A 210 -12.79 -0.32 -6.13
CA LYS A 210 -12.21 0.77 -6.94
C LYS A 210 -11.01 1.46 -6.27
N PRO A 211 -9.97 0.72 -5.87
CA PRO A 211 -8.82 1.32 -5.23
C PRO A 211 -8.13 2.33 -6.15
N VAL A 212 -7.81 3.49 -5.62
CA VAL A 212 -7.01 4.53 -6.29
C VAL A 212 -5.78 4.79 -5.44
N PHE A 213 -4.63 4.92 -6.09
CA PHE A 213 -3.35 5.03 -5.41
C PHE A 213 -2.73 6.40 -5.66
N SER A 214 -2.01 6.91 -4.66
CA SER A 214 -1.02 7.97 -4.81
C SER A 214 0.36 7.35 -4.70
N PRO A 215 1.37 7.89 -5.42
CA PRO A 215 2.73 7.38 -5.31
C PRO A 215 3.28 7.47 -3.88
N THR A 216 4.13 6.52 -3.50
CA THR A 216 4.84 6.51 -2.21
C THR A 216 6.34 6.73 -2.36
N VAL A 217 6.83 6.84 -3.60
CA VAL A 217 8.22 7.14 -3.95
C VAL A 217 8.26 8.30 -4.93
N TYR A 218 9.20 9.21 -4.75
CA TYR A 218 9.26 10.47 -5.48
C TYR A 218 10.66 10.78 -6.00
N SER A 219 10.73 11.59 -7.04
CA SER A 219 11.98 12.18 -7.55
C SER A 219 12.77 12.86 -6.43
N GLY A 220 14.10 12.78 -6.48
CA GLY A 220 15.00 13.37 -5.48
C GLY A 220 15.27 12.52 -4.25
N GLN A 221 14.42 11.55 -3.91
CA GLN A 221 14.72 10.55 -2.87
C GLN A 221 15.86 9.63 -3.28
N VAL A 222 16.41 8.90 -2.32
CA VAL A 222 17.54 7.98 -2.53
C VAL A 222 17.12 6.56 -2.18
N LEU A 223 17.19 5.67 -3.16
CA LEU A 223 17.14 4.24 -2.96
C LEU A 223 18.49 3.77 -2.43
N HIS A 224 18.47 2.96 -1.37
CA HIS A 224 19.63 2.30 -0.82
C HIS A 224 19.30 0.83 -0.54
N CYS A 225 20.15 -0.10 -1.00
CA CYS A 225 20.02 -1.52 -0.73
C CYS A 225 21.34 -2.08 -0.22
N ARG A 226 21.28 -2.99 0.78
CA ARG A 226 22.42 -3.76 1.24
C ARG A 226 22.23 -5.22 0.88
N VAL A 227 23.18 -5.78 0.13
CA VAL A 227 23.11 -7.14 -0.39
C VAL A 227 24.41 -7.90 -0.12
N ILE A 228 24.29 -9.22 0.16
CA ILE A 228 25.44 -10.11 0.35
C ILE A 228 25.27 -11.32 -0.57
N PRO A 229 26.14 -11.53 -1.54
CA PRO A 229 26.10 -12.70 -2.41
C PRO A 229 26.85 -13.89 -1.80
N HIS A 230 26.33 -15.09 -2.08
CA HIS A 230 27.00 -16.38 -1.81
C HIS A 230 27.00 -17.20 -3.08
N PHE A 231 28.18 -17.42 -3.64
CA PHE A 231 28.34 -18.19 -4.87
C PHE A 231 28.59 -19.66 -4.58
N TYR A 232 27.83 -20.53 -5.23
CA TYR A 232 27.95 -21.98 -5.14
C TYR A 232 28.65 -22.58 -6.38
N LEU A 233 28.67 -21.83 -7.48
CA LEU A 233 29.42 -22.13 -8.69
C LEU A 233 30.20 -20.90 -9.15
N ASP A 234 31.33 -21.10 -9.79
CA ASP A 234 32.10 -20.02 -10.37
C ASP A 234 31.27 -19.20 -11.32
N GLY A 235 31.31 -17.90 -11.13
CA GLY A 235 30.57 -16.95 -11.94
C GLY A 235 30.66 -15.55 -11.38
N ALA A 236 30.10 -14.64 -12.12
CA ALA A 236 30.08 -13.24 -11.76
C ALA A 236 28.66 -12.68 -11.94
N ILE A 237 28.21 -11.96 -10.96
CA ILE A 237 26.92 -11.28 -10.96
C ILE A 237 27.14 -9.79 -10.81
N TYR A 238 26.43 -9.04 -11.63
CA TYR A 238 26.24 -7.61 -11.47
C TYR A 238 24.85 -7.31 -10.96
N VAL A 239 24.77 -6.27 -10.15
CA VAL A 239 23.51 -5.66 -9.74
C VAL A 239 23.55 -4.17 -10.05
N ARG A 240 22.41 -3.59 -10.35
CA ARG A 240 22.24 -2.14 -10.49
C ARG A 240 20.88 -1.71 -9.99
N PRO A 241 20.81 -0.63 -9.22
CA PRO A 241 19.52 -0.08 -8.79
C PRO A 241 18.79 0.53 -9.98
N TYR A 242 17.46 0.56 -9.93
CA TYR A 242 16.63 1.17 -10.97
C TYR A 242 15.29 1.66 -10.44
N ILE A 243 14.66 2.50 -11.25
CA ILE A 243 13.21 2.77 -11.20
C ILE A 243 12.60 2.57 -12.58
N ARG A 244 11.26 2.38 -12.60
CA ARG A 244 10.44 2.42 -13.81
C ARG A 244 9.23 3.31 -13.56
N THR A 245 8.84 4.13 -14.57
CA THR A 245 7.68 5.00 -14.47
C THR A 245 6.39 4.30 -14.91
N ALA A 246 5.24 4.85 -14.50
CA ALA A 246 3.95 4.18 -14.61
C ALA A 246 3.26 4.33 -15.98
N VAL A 247 3.43 5.47 -16.63
CA VAL A 247 2.70 5.82 -17.85
C VAL A 247 3.57 5.69 -19.08
N ARG A 248 4.80 6.22 -19.03
CA ARG A 248 5.77 6.12 -20.14
C ARG A 248 6.54 4.82 -20.10
N GLU A 249 6.51 4.09 -18.97
CA GLU A 249 7.30 2.87 -18.74
C GLU A 249 8.81 3.06 -18.90
N GLU A 250 9.26 4.31 -18.77
CA GLU A 250 10.68 4.67 -18.86
C GLU A 250 11.45 4.05 -17.69
N ARG A 251 12.59 3.46 -18.01
CA ARG A 251 13.49 2.89 -17.02
C ARG A 251 14.71 3.79 -16.83
N TYR A 252 15.05 4.02 -15.57
CA TYR A 252 16.25 4.76 -15.17
C TYR A 252 17.12 3.83 -14.32
N ASP A 253 18.29 3.50 -14.82
CA ASP A 253 19.24 2.61 -14.16
C ASP A 253 20.35 3.42 -13.47
N GLY A 254 20.78 2.97 -12.30
CA GLY A 254 21.98 3.44 -11.63
C GLY A 254 23.22 2.68 -12.06
N ASP A 255 24.32 2.90 -11.34
CA ASP A 255 25.60 2.28 -11.62
C ASP A 255 25.57 0.77 -11.38
N ARG A 256 26.26 0.04 -12.27
CA ARG A 256 26.45 -1.40 -12.17
C ARG A 256 27.49 -1.72 -11.10
N THR A 257 27.16 -2.57 -10.15
CA THR A 257 28.03 -3.03 -9.08
C THR A 257 28.36 -4.51 -9.26
N TRP A 258 29.63 -4.85 -9.25
CA TRP A 258 30.11 -6.23 -9.24
C TRP A 258 30.01 -6.81 -7.84
N LEU A 259 29.38 -7.99 -7.71
CA LEU A 259 29.26 -8.68 -6.44
C LEU A 259 30.46 -9.62 -6.20
N LYS A 260 31.00 -9.58 -4.98
CA LYS A 260 32.09 -10.45 -4.51
C LYS A 260 31.55 -11.39 -3.45
N ASP A 261 31.87 -12.67 -3.56
CA ASP A 261 31.42 -13.71 -2.65
C ASP A 261 31.62 -13.34 -1.18
N GLY A 262 30.56 -13.45 -0.40
CA GLY A 262 30.51 -13.16 1.03
C GLY A 262 30.72 -11.69 1.43
N ALA A 263 30.93 -10.78 0.48
CA ALA A 263 31.14 -9.37 0.78
C ALA A 263 29.85 -8.57 0.66
N GLU A 264 29.55 -7.76 1.67
CA GLU A 264 28.42 -6.85 1.59
C GLU A 264 28.67 -5.79 0.51
N ALA A 265 27.66 -5.57 -0.34
CA ALA A 265 27.64 -4.52 -1.34
C ALA A 265 26.48 -3.56 -1.05
N GLU A 266 26.77 -2.27 -1.20
CA GLU A 266 25.79 -1.20 -1.06
C GLU A 266 25.43 -0.65 -2.44
N LEU A 267 24.13 -0.60 -2.73
CA LEU A 267 23.59 0.02 -3.93
C LEU A 267 22.94 1.32 -3.52
N THR A 268 23.36 2.42 -4.13
CA THR A 268 22.79 3.73 -3.89
C THR A 268 22.36 4.36 -5.20
N PHE A 269 21.13 4.89 -5.26
CA PHE A 269 20.59 5.50 -6.47
C PHE A 269 19.70 6.68 -6.13
N ARG A 270 20.08 7.87 -6.56
CA ARG A 270 19.22 9.05 -6.47
C ARG A 270 18.16 8.99 -7.57
N ILE A 271 16.91 8.97 -7.19
CA ILE A 271 15.77 8.93 -8.11
C ILE A 271 15.77 10.23 -8.93
N PRO A 272 15.90 10.13 -10.27
CA PRO A 272 15.93 11.32 -11.14
C PRO A 272 14.56 11.99 -11.22
N ASP A 273 14.54 13.17 -11.83
CA ASP A 273 13.28 13.79 -12.22
C ASP A 273 12.60 12.95 -13.31
N THR A 274 11.40 12.49 -13.02
CA THR A 274 10.59 11.66 -13.92
C THR A 274 9.72 12.50 -14.86
N GLY A 275 9.85 13.83 -14.85
CA GLY A 275 9.02 14.73 -15.66
C GLY A 275 7.53 14.62 -15.35
N GLY A 276 7.19 14.36 -14.08
CA GLY A 276 5.81 14.25 -13.59
C GLY A 276 5.12 12.91 -13.83
N ASP A 277 5.86 11.87 -14.24
CA ASP A 277 5.36 10.50 -14.25
C ASP A 277 5.60 9.83 -12.90
N SER A 278 4.63 9.06 -12.42
CA SER A 278 4.74 8.37 -11.13
C SER A 278 5.73 7.21 -11.21
N VAL A 279 6.49 6.98 -10.13
CA VAL A 279 7.37 5.80 -10.02
C VAL A 279 6.51 4.57 -9.76
N ALA A 280 6.49 3.62 -10.70
CA ALA A 280 5.74 2.37 -10.60
C ALA A 280 6.56 1.21 -10.05
N GLU A 281 7.87 1.22 -10.26
CA GLU A 281 8.79 0.21 -9.73
C GLU A 281 10.03 0.89 -9.16
N VAL A 282 10.52 0.37 -8.04
CA VAL A 282 11.80 0.75 -7.43
C VAL A 282 12.49 -0.50 -6.91
N GLY A 283 13.77 -0.68 -7.22
CA GLY A 283 14.50 -1.87 -6.81
C GLY A 283 15.85 -2.01 -7.49
N PHE A 284 16.27 -3.24 -7.76
CA PHE A 284 17.53 -3.51 -8.43
C PHE A 284 17.42 -4.66 -9.42
N HIS A 285 18.24 -4.59 -10.45
CA HIS A 285 18.38 -5.56 -11.51
C HIS A 285 19.54 -6.50 -11.22
N ILE A 286 19.37 -7.79 -11.52
CA ILE A 286 20.40 -8.83 -11.39
C ILE A 286 20.69 -9.38 -12.79
N GLU A 287 21.97 -9.47 -13.15
CA GLU A 287 22.44 -10.05 -14.39
C GLU A 287 23.74 -10.83 -14.19
N ALA A 288 23.93 -11.92 -14.93
CA ALA A 288 25.24 -12.58 -14.98
C ALA A 288 26.22 -11.77 -15.83
N SER A 289 27.54 -11.87 -15.56
CA SER A 289 28.54 -11.26 -16.39
C SER A 289 28.42 -11.74 -17.85
N PRO A 290 28.55 -10.86 -18.86
CA PRO A 290 28.58 -11.25 -20.27
C PRO A 290 29.68 -12.27 -20.61
N ASP A 291 30.77 -12.28 -19.85
CA ASP A 291 31.92 -13.21 -20.03
C ASP A 291 31.66 -14.56 -19.34
N THR A 292 30.50 -14.77 -18.73
CA THR A 292 30.17 -16.03 -18.07
C THR A 292 30.01 -17.14 -19.10
N VAL A 293 30.90 -18.15 -19.02
CA VAL A 293 30.87 -19.33 -19.90
C VAL A 293 30.16 -20.54 -19.29
N SER A 294 29.92 -20.51 -17.97
CA SER A 294 29.19 -21.53 -17.22
C SER A 294 27.99 -20.91 -16.52
N ARG A 295 27.05 -21.77 -16.08
CA ARG A 295 25.85 -21.28 -15.34
C ARG A 295 26.27 -20.80 -13.97
N VAL A 296 25.77 -19.63 -13.59
CA VAL A 296 25.93 -19.06 -12.24
C VAL A 296 24.87 -19.61 -11.32
N PHE A 297 25.28 -20.21 -10.22
CA PHE A 297 24.41 -20.61 -9.12
C PHE A 297 24.84 -19.88 -7.86
N ALA A 298 23.96 -19.06 -7.34
CA ALA A 298 24.23 -18.19 -6.20
C ALA A 298 22.98 -17.95 -5.36
N MET A 299 23.19 -17.41 -4.19
CA MET A 299 22.15 -16.84 -3.34
C MET A 299 22.54 -15.39 -3.03
N LEU A 300 21.59 -14.48 -3.15
CA LEU A 300 21.76 -13.08 -2.76
C LEU A 300 20.90 -12.82 -1.54
N GLU A 301 21.52 -12.40 -0.43
CA GLU A 301 20.80 -11.92 0.74
C GLU A 301 20.56 -10.42 0.62
N LEU A 302 19.30 -10.00 0.59
CA LEU A 302 18.90 -8.61 0.73
C LEU A 302 18.68 -8.34 2.23
N LYS A 303 19.60 -7.59 2.82
CA LYS A 303 19.56 -7.24 4.26
C LYS A 303 18.62 -6.10 4.57
N GLU A 304 18.59 -5.11 3.70
CA GLU A 304 17.78 -3.91 3.85
C GLU A 304 17.56 -3.25 2.50
N MET A 305 16.38 -2.69 2.31
CA MET A 305 16.08 -1.78 1.21
C MET A 305 15.33 -0.58 1.75
N THR A 306 15.82 0.62 1.48
CA THR A 306 15.20 1.88 1.90
C THR A 306 15.05 2.86 0.75
N VAL A 307 14.03 3.71 0.84
CA VAL A 307 13.92 4.92 0.02
C VAL A 307 13.74 6.09 0.97
N THR A 308 14.71 6.99 1.00
CA THR A 308 14.79 8.04 2.02
C THR A 308 15.03 9.42 1.44
N GLY A 309 14.83 10.45 2.25
CA GLY A 309 15.11 11.83 1.90
C GLY A 309 13.90 12.58 1.36
N LYS A 310 14.11 13.89 1.12
CA LYS A 310 13.05 14.79 0.65
C LYS A 310 12.68 14.46 -0.79
N GLY A 311 11.40 14.19 -1.03
CA GLY A 311 10.85 13.96 -2.35
C GLY A 311 10.33 15.23 -3.01
N GLN A 312 10.32 15.23 -4.34
CA GLN A 312 9.66 16.21 -5.18
C GLN A 312 8.53 15.50 -5.94
N TYR A 313 7.31 15.82 -5.62
CA TYR A 313 6.14 15.28 -6.29
C TYR A 313 5.62 16.28 -7.31
N HIS A 314 5.94 16.07 -8.57
CA HIS A 314 5.42 16.81 -9.69
C HIS A 314 4.37 15.96 -10.43
N ILE A 315 3.26 16.58 -10.82
CA ILE A 315 2.19 15.93 -11.58
C ILE A 315 2.07 16.64 -12.93
N ALA A 316 2.45 15.94 -13.99
CA ALA A 316 2.19 16.40 -15.33
C ALA A 316 0.76 15.98 -15.73
N THR A 317 -0.16 16.89 -15.81
CA THR A 317 -1.58 16.60 -16.13
C THR A 317 -1.75 15.86 -17.46
N ALA A 318 -0.84 16.04 -18.42
CA ALA A 318 -0.80 15.28 -19.67
C ALA A 318 -0.55 13.75 -19.47
N LEU A 319 -0.01 13.36 -18.32
CA LEU A 319 0.22 11.96 -17.94
C LEU A 319 -0.90 11.39 -17.07
N CYS A 320 -1.84 12.22 -16.61
CA CYS A 320 -3.03 11.69 -15.95
C CYS A 320 -3.81 10.79 -16.92
N ARG A 321 -4.40 9.75 -16.38
CA ARG A 321 -5.22 8.79 -17.13
C ARG A 321 -6.59 8.66 -16.48
N GLU A 322 -7.62 8.77 -17.32
CA GLU A 322 -8.96 8.44 -16.85
C GLU A 322 -9.12 6.92 -16.77
N GLU A 323 -9.32 6.43 -15.57
CA GLU A 323 -9.58 5.02 -15.31
C GLU A 323 -10.75 4.91 -14.33
N PHE A 324 -11.83 4.22 -14.74
CA PHE A 324 -13.03 4.03 -13.93
C PHE A 324 -13.61 5.33 -13.35
N ARG A 325 -13.64 6.40 -14.13
CA ARG A 325 -14.10 7.76 -13.78
C ARG A 325 -13.23 8.47 -12.72
N GLN A 326 -12.01 8.02 -12.50
CA GLN A 326 -11.01 8.70 -11.69
C GLN A 326 -9.91 9.25 -12.60
N GLN A 327 -9.32 10.36 -12.24
CA GLN A 327 -8.16 10.92 -12.95
C GLN A 327 -6.89 10.52 -12.20
N ILE A 328 -6.32 9.38 -12.56
CA ILE A 328 -5.14 8.83 -11.89
C ILE A 328 -3.94 9.78 -12.08
N PRO A 329 -3.19 10.18 -11.01
CA PRO A 329 -3.12 9.59 -9.66
C PRO A 329 -4.00 10.27 -8.58
N PHE A 330 -5.12 10.85 -8.93
CA PHE A 330 -6.02 11.49 -7.97
C PHE A 330 -7.15 10.57 -7.54
N SER A 331 -7.45 10.57 -6.23
CA SER A 331 -8.71 10.05 -5.69
C SER A 331 -9.74 11.17 -5.69
N MET A 332 -10.89 10.95 -6.30
CA MET A 332 -11.95 11.94 -6.43
C MET A 332 -13.07 11.69 -5.41
N ASN A 333 -13.48 12.79 -4.76
CA ASN A 333 -14.65 12.81 -3.87
C ASN A 333 -15.63 13.86 -4.39
N HIS A 334 -16.76 13.43 -4.90
CA HIS A 334 -17.78 14.23 -5.59
C HIS A 334 -17.29 14.90 -6.89
N GLY A 335 -18.24 15.46 -7.64
CA GLY A 335 -17.98 16.17 -8.89
C GLY A 335 -17.62 15.28 -10.08
N ALA A 336 -17.66 15.87 -11.27
CA ALA A 336 -17.13 15.28 -12.49
C ALA A 336 -15.76 15.90 -12.77
N TRP A 337 -14.75 15.04 -12.93
CA TRP A 337 -13.37 15.47 -13.11
C TRP A 337 -12.82 14.94 -14.44
N ARG A 338 -12.09 15.80 -15.15
CA ARG A 338 -11.39 15.45 -16.40
C ARG A 338 -10.09 16.20 -16.54
N THR A 339 -9.21 15.70 -17.38
CA THR A 339 -8.04 16.45 -17.83
C THR A 339 -8.24 16.93 -19.24
N GLU A 340 -8.08 18.24 -19.48
CA GLU A 340 -8.24 18.87 -20.76
C GLU A 340 -7.31 20.08 -20.88
N GLY A 341 -6.64 20.25 -22.03
CA GLY A 341 -5.77 21.39 -22.29
C GLY A 341 -4.60 21.54 -21.30
N GLY A 342 -4.14 20.45 -20.68
CA GLY A 342 -3.08 20.47 -19.67
C GLY A 342 -3.55 20.87 -18.27
N ALA A 343 -4.86 20.93 -18.02
CA ALA A 343 -5.44 21.24 -16.72
C ALA A 343 -6.30 20.10 -16.19
N LEU A 344 -6.37 19.96 -14.86
CA LEU A 344 -7.37 19.16 -14.17
C LEU A 344 -8.60 20.03 -13.92
N ILE A 345 -9.73 19.65 -14.47
CA ILE A 345 -10.99 20.40 -14.42
C ILE A 345 -11.99 19.62 -13.59
N GLY A 346 -12.55 20.27 -12.57
CA GLY A 346 -13.66 19.76 -11.76
C GLY A 346 -14.94 20.54 -12.02
N GLU A 347 -16.03 19.84 -12.31
CA GLU A 347 -17.38 20.41 -12.45
C GLU A 347 -18.27 19.86 -11.32
N THR A 348 -18.87 20.75 -10.54
CA THR A 348 -19.64 20.34 -9.37
C THR A 348 -20.66 21.38 -8.96
N GLU A 349 -21.79 20.91 -8.43
CA GLU A 349 -22.81 21.73 -7.73
C GLU A 349 -22.59 21.72 -6.21
N GLU A 350 -21.81 20.76 -5.69
CA GLU A 350 -21.47 20.61 -4.28
C GLU A 350 -19.96 20.64 -4.07
N PRO A 351 -19.45 20.87 -2.85
CA PRO A 351 -18.02 20.83 -2.60
C PRO A 351 -17.40 19.49 -3.05
N ALA A 352 -16.46 19.58 -3.98
CA ALA A 352 -15.77 18.43 -4.55
C ALA A 352 -14.27 18.52 -4.32
N GLN A 353 -13.60 17.39 -4.22
CA GLN A 353 -12.21 17.30 -3.83
C GLN A 353 -11.48 16.26 -4.68
N ALA A 354 -10.23 16.57 -5.03
CA ALA A 354 -9.30 15.66 -5.68
C ALA A 354 -8.05 15.52 -4.80
N TYR A 355 -7.76 14.31 -4.35
CA TYR A 355 -6.67 14.01 -3.41
C TYR A 355 -5.54 13.30 -4.11
N THR A 356 -4.30 13.71 -3.80
CA THR A 356 -3.09 12.98 -4.18
C THR A 356 -1.95 13.35 -3.24
N GLY A 357 -0.80 12.67 -3.36
CA GLY A 357 0.36 12.89 -2.50
C GLY A 357 0.32 12.06 -1.22
N SER A 358 1.29 12.31 -0.35
CA SER A 358 1.49 11.54 0.89
C SER A 358 0.96 12.31 2.11
N TYR A 359 0.28 11.61 2.99
CA TYR A 359 -0.11 12.11 4.31
C TYR A 359 1.08 12.63 5.13
N TYR A 360 2.27 12.07 4.90
CA TYR A 360 3.50 12.42 5.63
C TYR A 360 4.27 13.61 5.03
N MET A 361 3.76 14.25 3.98
CA MET A 361 4.31 15.52 3.47
C MET A 361 3.84 16.67 4.37
N THR A 362 4.48 16.81 5.55
CA THR A 362 4.09 17.77 6.59
C THR A 362 4.77 19.12 6.43
N ASP A 363 5.98 19.13 5.84
CA ASP A 363 6.79 20.34 5.64
C ASP A 363 7.20 20.45 4.18
N GLY A 364 7.05 21.62 3.61
CA GLY A 364 7.43 21.87 2.22
C GLY A 364 6.60 22.94 1.54
N THR A 365 6.60 22.90 0.23
CA THR A 365 5.85 23.82 -0.62
C THR A 365 4.91 23.03 -1.54
N VAL A 366 3.66 23.46 -1.61
CA VAL A 366 2.68 22.99 -2.60
C VAL A 366 2.36 24.15 -3.53
N ALA A 367 2.51 23.94 -4.83
CA ALA A 367 2.24 24.97 -5.83
C ALA A 367 1.39 24.43 -6.99
N SER A 368 0.56 25.28 -7.55
CA SER A 368 -0.23 25.01 -8.76
C SER A 368 -0.66 26.32 -9.43
N ASP A 369 -0.76 26.28 -10.74
CA ASP A 369 -1.49 27.30 -11.47
C ASP A 369 -2.99 26.99 -11.39
N MET A 370 -3.77 27.93 -10.85
CA MET A 370 -5.20 27.75 -10.61
C MET A 370 -6.01 28.85 -11.27
N GLN A 371 -7.08 28.47 -11.96
CA GLN A 371 -8.07 29.43 -12.44
C GLN A 371 -8.92 29.89 -11.24
N ALA A 372 -8.96 31.19 -11.03
CA ALA A 372 -9.67 31.77 -9.89
C ALA A 372 -11.19 31.62 -10.04
N ALA A 373 -11.79 30.98 -9.06
CA ALA A 373 -13.21 30.94 -8.82
C ALA A 373 -13.45 30.91 -7.31
N GLU A 374 -14.59 31.41 -6.88
CA GLU A 374 -14.96 31.37 -5.46
C GLU A 374 -14.97 29.92 -4.94
N GLY A 375 -14.25 29.67 -3.86
CA GLY A 375 -14.09 28.35 -3.26
C GLY A 375 -13.01 27.46 -3.89
N SER A 376 -12.33 27.91 -4.97
CA SER A 376 -11.21 27.14 -5.54
C SER A 376 -9.98 27.23 -4.65
N CYS A 377 -9.53 26.07 -4.14
CA CYS A 377 -8.46 25.97 -3.16
C CYS A 377 -7.51 24.79 -3.44
N LEU A 378 -6.25 24.96 -3.04
CA LEU A 378 -5.31 23.86 -2.85
C LEU A 378 -5.53 23.23 -1.47
N MET A 379 -5.72 21.92 -1.42
CA MET A 379 -5.80 21.20 -0.16
C MET A 379 -4.43 20.80 0.33
N ILE A 380 -4.19 21.02 1.60
CA ILE A 380 -2.97 20.65 2.31
C ILE A 380 -3.32 19.96 3.62
N ARG A 381 -2.39 19.13 4.15
CA ARG A 381 -2.59 18.40 5.42
C ARG A 381 -3.91 17.63 5.47
N ALA A 382 -4.29 16.98 4.37
CA ALA A 382 -5.55 16.25 4.29
C ALA A 382 -5.45 14.90 5.01
N ALA A 383 -6.18 14.76 6.12
CA ALA A 383 -6.36 13.51 6.87
C ALA A 383 -7.72 12.86 6.58
N GLY A 384 -8.43 13.31 5.57
CA GLY A 384 -9.73 12.81 5.14
C GLY A 384 -10.64 13.92 4.64
N THR A 385 -11.83 13.56 4.15
CA THR A 385 -12.78 14.49 3.51
C THR A 385 -13.34 15.56 4.45
N ARG A 386 -13.19 15.42 5.76
CA ARG A 386 -13.68 16.33 6.81
C ARG A 386 -12.58 16.86 7.73
N ARG A 387 -11.30 16.58 7.40
CA ARG A 387 -10.15 17.06 8.17
C ARG A 387 -9.02 17.42 7.22
N TYR A 388 -8.92 18.70 6.89
CA TYR A 388 -7.91 19.25 5.99
C TYR A 388 -7.80 20.78 6.16
N THR A 389 -6.74 21.34 5.64
CA THR A 389 -6.63 22.79 5.41
C THR A 389 -6.69 23.04 3.91
N ALA A 390 -7.43 24.07 3.49
CA ALA A 390 -7.50 24.50 2.10
C ALA A 390 -7.04 25.96 1.99
N ALA A 391 -6.17 26.24 1.03
CA ALA A 391 -5.68 27.58 0.75
C ALA A 391 -6.14 28.03 -0.63
N GLY A 392 -6.74 29.22 -0.76
CA GLY A 392 -7.21 29.65 -2.06
C GLY A 392 -8.11 30.88 -2.08
N PHE A 393 -8.97 30.93 -3.11
CA PHE A 393 -9.93 32.01 -3.37
C PHE A 393 -11.22 31.75 -2.57
N LEU A 394 -11.43 32.49 -1.47
CA LEU A 394 -12.51 32.19 -0.51
C LEU A 394 -13.84 32.82 -0.92
N SER A 395 -13.84 34.12 -1.19
CA SER A 395 -14.97 34.88 -1.68
C SER A 395 -14.49 36.06 -2.53
N ALA A 396 -15.39 36.82 -3.13
CA ALA A 396 -15.04 37.97 -3.96
C ALA A 396 -14.13 38.96 -3.21
N GLY A 397 -12.93 39.19 -3.73
CA GLY A 397 -11.93 40.08 -3.12
C GLY A 397 -11.23 39.54 -1.87
N LYS A 398 -11.35 38.24 -1.59
CA LYS A 398 -10.67 37.60 -0.44
C LYS A 398 -9.98 36.29 -0.84
N ALA A 399 -8.79 36.12 -0.29
CA ALA A 399 -8.04 34.85 -0.33
C ALA A 399 -7.53 34.49 1.09
N GLY A 400 -7.22 33.21 1.30
CA GLY A 400 -6.76 32.78 2.63
C GLY A 400 -6.88 31.29 2.85
N PHE A 401 -7.16 30.90 4.09
CA PHE A 401 -7.22 29.50 4.51
C PHE A 401 -8.58 29.16 5.10
N ARG A 402 -9.04 27.92 4.82
CA ARG A 402 -10.14 27.26 5.52
C ARG A 402 -9.59 26.02 6.22
N VAL A 403 -9.83 25.92 7.51
CA VAL A 403 -9.47 24.75 8.31
C VAL A 403 -10.74 23.98 8.60
N HIS A 404 -10.78 22.73 8.14
CA HIS A 404 -11.90 21.81 8.37
C HIS A 404 -11.50 20.77 9.42
N GLU A 405 -12.24 20.74 10.53
CA GLU A 405 -12.06 19.76 11.60
C GLU A 405 -13.39 19.15 12.02
N ALA A 406 -13.59 17.86 11.70
CA ALA A 406 -14.72 17.05 12.17
C ALA A 406 -16.12 17.65 11.96
N GLY A 407 -16.28 18.55 10.96
CA GLY A 407 -17.55 19.20 10.63
C GLY A 407 -17.66 20.64 11.08
N SER A 408 -16.63 21.20 11.73
CA SER A 408 -16.48 22.64 11.93
C SER A 408 -15.56 23.22 10.86
N GLU A 409 -15.82 24.45 10.46
CA GLU A 409 -14.98 25.22 9.53
C GLU A 409 -14.56 26.52 10.19
N THR A 410 -13.26 26.84 10.07
CA THR A 410 -12.72 28.13 10.49
C THR A 410 -12.03 28.78 9.30
N GLU A 411 -12.40 30.04 8.99
CA GLU A 411 -11.83 30.80 7.88
C GLU A 411 -10.88 31.88 8.38
N TYR A 412 -9.71 31.98 7.72
CA TYR A 412 -8.70 33.00 7.91
C TYR A 412 -8.50 33.73 6.59
N ALA A 413 -9.23 34.84 6.39
CA ALA A 413 -9.28 35.58 5.15
C ALA A 413 -8.53 36.91 5.22
N ALA A 414 -7.88 37.26 4.11
CA ALA A 414 -7.30 38.58 3.89
C ALA A 414 -7.88 39.20 2.60
N ASP A 415 -7.91 40.54 2.56
CA ASP A 415 -8.29 41.26 1.35
C ASP A 415 -7.27 41.00 0.24
N CYS A 416 -7.74 40.47 -0.88
CA CYS A 416 -6.91 40.10 -2.02
C CYS A 416 -7.72 40.29 -3.31
N HIS A 417 -7.27 41.21 -4.18
CA HIS A 417 -7.95 41.38 -5.44
C HIS A 417 -7.63 40.23 -6.41
N TRP A 418 -8.65 39.54 -6.85
CA TRP A 418 -8.56 38.51 -7.90
C TRP A 418 -9.76 38.62 -8.87
N GLU A 419 -9.55 38.17 -10.10
CA GLU A 419 -10.53 38.24 -11.17
C GLU A 419 -11.02 36.80 -11.49
N PRO A 420 -12.35 36.54 -11.46
CA PRO A 420 -12.89 35.24 -11.84
C PRO A 420 -12.44 34.81 -13.25
N GLY A 421 -12.06 33.55 -13.39
CA GLY A 421 -11.62 33.00 -14.66
C GLY A 421 -10.15 33.28 -15.03
N ARG A 422 -9.47 34.16 -14.32
CA ARG A 422 -8.04 34.41 -14.50
C ARG A 422 -7.20 33.35 -13.81
N THR A 423 -6.10 32.90 -14.43
CA THR A 423 -5.16 31.96 -13.83
C THR A 423 -4.13 32.70 -12.98
N TYR A 424 -3.90 32.19 -11.77
CA TYR A 424 -2.91 32.67 -10.83
C TYR A 424 -1.99 31.52 -10.42
N HIS A 425 -0.70 31.79 -10.27
CA HIS A 425 0.21 30.89 -9.61
C HIS A 425 -0.01 30.98 -8.09
N MET A 426 -0.38 29.86 -7.48
CA MET A 426 -0.58 29.76 -6.05
C MET A 426 0.50 28.87 -5.45
N GLU A 427 1.15 29.38 -4.43
CA GLU A 427 2.19 28.69 -3.68
C GLU A 427 1.88 28.75 -2.19
N VAL A 428 1.89 27.57 -1.54
CA VAL A 428 1.60 27.43 -0.10
C VAL A 428 2.79 26.78 0.57
N HIS A 429 3.39 27.52 1.49
CA HIS A 429 4.47 26.98 2.34
C HIS A 429 3.88 26.38 3.60
N ILE A 430 4.29 25.15 3.90
CA ILE A 430 3.85 24.38 5.05
C ILE A 430 5.05 24.17 5.96
N SER A 431 4.91 24.50 7.23
CA SER A 431 5.94 24.29 8.24
C SER A 431 5.34 23.89 9.59
N GLY A 432 6.02 22.98 10.32
CA GLY A 432 5.82 22.61 11.72
C GLY A 432 4.62 21.82 12.06
#